data_8d3c8046a5086503a2caed0d34e513b4
#
_entry.id   8d3c8046a5086503a2caed0d34e513b4
#
_cell.length_a   1.000
_cell.length_b   1.000
_cell.length_c   1.000
_cell.angle_alpha   90.00
_cell.angle_beta   90.00
_cell.angle_gamma   90.00
#
_symmetry.space_group_name_H-M   'P 1'
#
loop_
_entity.id
_entity.type
_entity.pdbx_description
1 polymer ?
#
loop_
_entity_poly.entity_id
_entity_poly.type
_entity_poly.pdbx_seq_one_letter_code
_entity_poly.pdbx_strand_id
1 'polypeptide(L)'
;LRTYCREVGRTRKAAFRNDLYWAKPVPGFGDPHARVLILGLAPAAHGANRTGRVFTGDGVGASGDFLMAALNRAGFANIATSQRVDDGLQLTDAYIAAAVRCAPPANKPLPEEVDRCLHHLMNEVAQLPRLQVVVALGKIAWDAWMKLLVMRGDTLPRPRPVFGHGATWFDDRLTLVGAYHPSRQNTNTGVVTPRMYDAVFRTVRESLR
;
A
#
# COMPACT_ATOMS: atom_id res chain seq x y z
N LEU A 1 11.37 -2.12 14.68
CA LEU A 1 10.04 -2.65 14.29
C LEU A 1 9.94 -4.18 14.35
N ARG A 2 10.97 -4.95 13.97
CA ARG A 2 10.90 -6.44 14.00
C ARG A 2 10.58 -7.00 15.39
N THR A 3 11.16 -6.40 16.44
CA THR A 3 10.89 -6.79 17.83
C THR A 3 9.41 -6.52 18.19
N TYR A 4 8.89 -5.35 17.84
CA TYR A 4 7.48 -5.01 18.05
C TYR A 4 6.54 -5.98 17.32
N CYS A 5 6.81 -6.32 16.04
CA CYS A 5 6.01 -7.28 15.30
C CYS A 5 5.93 -8.64 16.00
N ARG A 6 7.06 -9.13 16.55
CA ARG A 6 7.13 -10.40 17.30
C ARG A 6 6.37 -10.31 18.63
N GLU A 7 6.50 -9.19 19.32
CA GLU A 7 5.78 -8.93 20.57
C GLU A 7 4.27 -8.97 20.36
N VAL A 8 3.76 -8.23 19.37
CA VAL A 8 2.35 -8.27 18.96
C VAL A 8 1.90 -9.69 18.61
N GLY A 9 2.76 -10.47 17.94
CA GLY A 9 2.50 -11.88 17.62
C GLY A 9 2.44 -12.80 18.84
N ARG A 10 3.11 -12.45 19.95
CA ARG A 10 3.05 -13.19 21.23
C ARG A 10 1.82 -12.78 22.04
N THR A 11 1.60 -11.47 22.22
CA THR A 11 0.54 -10.93 23.07
C THR A 11 -0.83 -11.06 22.43
N ARG A 12 -0.91 -10.96 21.10
CA ARG A 12 -2.11 -11.10 20.27
C ARG A 12 -3.26 -10.19 20.73
N LYS A 13 -4.24 -10.00 19.89
CA LYS A 13 -5.51 -9.40 20.26
C LYS A 13 -6.49 -10.50 20.65
N ALA A 14 -7.35 -10.28 21.64
CA ALA A 14 -8.31 -11.28 22.11
C ALA A 14 -9.12 -11.94 20.98
N ALA A 15 -9.57 -11.13 20.00
CA ALA A 15 -10.31 -11.63 18.83
C ALA A 15 -9.48 -12.56 17.92
N PHE A 16 -8.16 -12.56 18.03
CA PHE A 16 -7.22 -13.34 17.20
C PHE A 16 -6.28 -14.20 18.03
N ARG A 17 -6.67 -14.54 19.27
CA ARG A 17 -5.84 -15.29 20.21
C ARG A 17 -5.40 -16.68 19.71
N ASN A 18 -6.20 -17.28 18.84
CA ASN A 18 -5.93 -18.60 18.27
C ASN A 18 -5.18 -18.52 16.93
N ASP A 19 -4.98 -17.34 16.36
CA ASP A 19 -4.32 -17.18 15.07
C ASP A 19 -2.81 -17.28 15.24
N LEU A 20 -2.16 -17.91 14.25
CA LEU A 20 -0.71 -17.84 14.09
C LEU A 20 -0.37 -16.53 13.38
N TYR A 21 0.35 -15.65 14.08
CA TYR A 21 0.81 -14.40 13.50
C TYR A 21 2.05 -14.63 12.64
N TRP A 22 2.07 -14.04 11.46
CA TRP A 22 3.25 -13.98 10.60
C TRP A 22 4.45 -13.35 11.32
N ALA A 23 4.25 -12.22 12.00
CA ALA A 23 5.18 -11.53 12.89
C ALA A 23 6.60 -11.30 12.30
N LYS A 24 6.69 -11.14 10.99
CA LYS A 24 7.90 -10.91 10.19
C LYS A 24 7.68 -9.74 9.25
N PRO A 25 8.73 -9.21 8.56
CA PRO A 25 8.54 -8.25 7.48
C PRO A 25 7.55 -8.80 6.43
N VAL A 26 6.55 -7.98 6.09
CA VAL A 26 5.51 -8.36 5.13
C VAL A 26 5.95 -7.95 3.73
N PRO A 27 6.10 -8.88 2.78
CA PRO A 27 6.43 -8.54 1.40
C PRO A 27 5.23 -7.91 0.69
N GLY A 28 5.50 -7.26 -0.44
CA GLY A 28 4.45 -6.94 -1.40
C GLY A 28 3.88 -8.21 -2.06
N PHE A 29 2.76 -8.08 -2.74
CA PHE A 29 2.13 -9.16 -3.49
C PHE A 29 1.37 -8.65 -4.70
N GLY A 30 1.15 -9.48 -5.68
CA GLY A 30 0.37 -9.17 -6.87
C GLY A 30 0.96 -9.78 -8.13
N ASP A 31 0.63 -9.17 -9.26
CA ASP A 31 1.11 -9.56 -10.58
C ASP A 31 2.59 -9.16 -10.76
N PRO A 32 3.52 -10.08 -11.04
CA PRO A 32 4.92 -9.74 -11.29
C PRO A 32 5.12 -8.92 -12.58
N HIS A 33 4.14 -8.89 -13.47
CA HIS A 33 4.15 -8.07 -14.69
C HIS A 33 3.31 -6.81 -14.58
N ALA A 34 2.97 -6.40 -13.35
CA ALA A 34 2.11 -5.26 -13.07
C ALA A 34 2.64 -3.97 -13.69
N ARG A 35 1.74 -3.21 -14.30
CA ARG A 35 1.97 -1.81 -14.70
C ARG A 35 1.59 -0.82 -13.59
N VAL A 36 0.85 -1.27 -12.56
CA VAL A 36 0.37 -0.43 -11.46
C VAL A 36 0.94 -0.92 -10.13
N LEU A 37 1.62 -0.03 -9.39
CA LEU A 37 2.03 -0.25 -8.02
C LEU A 37 1.10 0.53 -7.08
N ILE A 38 0.45 -0.17 -6.15
CA ILE A 38 -0.27 0.44 -5.03
C ILE A 38 0.67 0.48 -3.83
N LEU A 39 1.09 1.68 -3.43
CA LEU A 39 2.04 1.87 -2.36
C LEU A 39 1.33 2.34 -1.08
N GLY A 40 1.30 1.49 -0.07
CA GLY A 40 0.82 1.80 1.27
C GLY A 40 1.93 2.28 2.21
N LEU A 41 1.54 2.60 3.46
CA LEU A 41 2.49 3.01 4.50
C LEU A 41 3.21 1.82 5.12
N ALA A 42 2.48 0.96 5.81
CA ALA A 42 3.02 -0.13 6.63
C ALA A 42 1.95 -1.18 6.94
N PRO A 43 2.35 -2.40 7.32
CA PRO A 43 1.44 -3.42 7.83
C PRO A 43 0.71 -2.96 9.10
N ALA A 44 -0.58 -3.26 9.22
CA ALA A 44 -1.30 -3.11 10.48
C ALA A 44 -0.91 -4.23 11.47
N ALA A 45 -0.82 -3.89 12.76
CA ALA A 45 -0.34 -4.80 13.81
C ALA A 45 -1.16 -6.10 13.91
N HIS A 46 -2.48 -6.03 13.74
CA HIS A 46 -3.40 -7.18 13.82
C HIS A 46 -4.02 -7.55 12.46
N GLY A 47 -3.67 -6.86 11.39
CA GLY A 47 -3.99 -7.17 10.00
C GLY A 47 -2.81 -7.87 9.32
N ALA A 48 -2.06 -7.15 8.52
CA ALA A 48 -0.97 -7.70 7.70
C ALA A 48 0.18 -8.30 8.54
N ASN A 49 0.50 -7.78 9.74
CA ASN A 49 1.46 -8.43 10.63
C ASN A 49 0.97 -9.79 11.15
N ARG A 50 -0.35 -10.01 11.19
CA ARG A 50 -0.96 -11.30 11.52
C ARG A 50 -1.00 -12.22 10.31
N THR A 51 -1.49 -11.73 9.18
CA THR A 51 -1.77 -12.57 7.99
C THR A 51 -0.55 -12.79 7.10
N GLY A 52 0.43 -11.89 7.08
CA GLY A 52 1.58 -11.95 6.16
C GLY A 52 1.32 -11.33 4.79
N ARG A 53 0.12 -10.79 4.52
CA ARG A 53 -0.22 -10.09 3.27
C ARG A 53 -0.69 -8.67 3.57
N VAL A 54 -0.13 -7.66 2.87
CA VAL A 54 -0.51 -6.25 3.06
C VAL A 54 -2.00 -6.04 2.74
N PHE A 55 -2.64 -5.10 3.42
CA PHE A 55 -4.09 -4.81 3.29
C PHE A 55 -4.99 -6.03 3.48
N THR A 56 -4.61 -6.98 4.36
CA THR A 56 -5.35 -8.23 4.57
C THR A 56 -5.65 -8.45 6.05
N GLY A 57 -6.89 -8.84 6.35
CA GLY A 57 -7.28 -9.29 7.68
C GLY A 57 -7.50 -8.19 8.71
N ASP A 58 -7.69 -6.94 8.31
CA ASP A 58 -8.00 -5.81 9.20
C ASP A 58 -9.44 -5.84 9.72
N GLY A 59 -10.22 -6.82 9.29
CA GLY A 59 -11.64 -7.02 9.58
C GLY A 59 -12.56 -6.51 8.46
N VAL A 60 -13.81 -6.96 8.50
CA VAL A 60 -14.81 -6.62 7.48
C VAL A 60 -15.01 -5.11 7.36
N GLY A 61 -15.01 -4.59 6.13
CA GLY A 61 -15.16 -3.17 5.82
C GLY A 61 -13.98 -2.29 6.23
N ALA A 62 -12.82 -2.88 6.55
CA ALA A 62 -11.61 -2.13 6.85
C ALA A 62 -10.87 -1.69 5.58
N SER A 63 -9.69 -1.11 5.76
CA SER A 63 -8.85 -0.56 4.68
C SER A 63 -8.60 -1.54 3.55
N GLY A 64 -8.41 -2.83 3.86
CA GLY A 64 -8.19 -3.89 2.88
C GLY A 64 -9.40 -4.10 1.98
N ASP A 65 -10.58 -4.28 2.58
CA ASP A 65 -11.82 -4.48 1.81
C ASP A 65 -12.18 -3.25 0.98
N PHE A 66 -12.01 -2.05 1.56
CA PHE A 66 -12.28 -0.82 0.82
C PHE A 66 -11.38 -0.69 -0.42
N LEU A 67 -10.08 -0.98 -0.26
CA LEU A 67 -9.13 -0.95 -1.37
C LEU A 67 -9.45 -2.04 -2.41
N MET A 68 -9.68 -3.28 -1.96
CA MET A 68 -9.97 -4.38 -2.89
C MET A 68 -11.28 -4.17 -3.64
N ALA A 69 -12.30 -3.62 -3.01
CA ALA A 69 -13.55 -3.28 -3.69
C ALA A 69 -13.32 -2.24 -4.82
N ALA A 70 -12.46 -1.24 -4.60
CA ALA A 70 -12.12 -0.27 -5.63
C ALA A 70 -11.27 -0.90 -6.75
N LEU A 71 -10.28 -1.73 -6.41
CA LEU A 71 -9.46 -2.47 -7.39
C LEU A 71 -10.32 -3.44 -8.22
N ASN A 72 -11.27 -4.12 -7.60
CA ASN A 72 -12.19 -5.03 -8.28
C ASN A 72 -13.07 -4.26 -9.29
N ARG A 73 -13.69 -3.13 -8.89
CA ARG A 73 -14.45 -2.29 -9.83
C ARG A 73 -13.60 -1.75 -10.98
N ALA A 74 -12.33 -1.49 -10.71
CA ALA A 74 -11.38 -1.04 -11.73
C ALA A 74 -10.77 -2.19 -12.56
N GLY A 75 -11.10 -3.47 -12.27
CA GLY A 75 -10.60 -4.64 -13.00
C GLY A 75 -9.16 -5.02 -12.70
N PHE A 76 -8.64 -4.62 -11.52
CA PHE A 76 -7.31 -4.99 -11.02
C PHE A 76 -7.33 -6.12 -9.98
N ALA A 77 -8.50 -6.51 -9.47
CA ALA A 77 -8.67 -7.61 -8.53
C ALA A 77 -9.87 -8.47 -8.90
N ASN A 78 -9.77 -9.78 -8.71
CA ASN A 78 -10.85 -10.73 -9.01
C ASN A 78 -11.96 -10.72 -7.96
N ILE A 79 -11.67 -10.37 -6.71
CA ILE A 79 -12.64 -10.26 -5.61
C ILE A 79 -12.52 -8.91 -4.89
N ALA A 80 -13.61 -8.49 -4.23
CA ALA A 80 -13.75 -7.18 -3.60
C ALA A 80 -13.32 -7.14 -2.12
N THR A 81 -12.70 -8.20 -1.61
CA THR A 81 -12.33 -8.34 -0.19
C THR A 81 -10.92 -8.87 -0.02
N SER A 82 -10.33 -8.69 1.17
CA SER A 82 -9.01 -9.22 1.53
C SER A 82 -8.98 -9.59 3.01
N GLN A 83 -9.52 -10.76 3.34
CA GLN A 83 -9.69 -11.20 4.72
C GLN A 83 -8.63 -12.20 5.17
N ARG A 84 -8.16 -13.08 4.27
CA ARG A 84 -7.21 -14.16 4.54
C ARG A 84 -6.23 -14.30 3.39
N VAL A 85 -5.08 -14.90 3.65
CA VAL A 85 -4.07 -15.15 2.60
C VAL A 85 -4.56 -16.17 1.56
N ASP A 86 -5.38 -17.12 2.00
CA ASP A 86 -5.95 -18.20 1.22
C ASP A 86 -7.38 -17.91 0.72
N ASP A 87 -7.78 -16.64 0.62
CA ASP A 87 -9.12 -16.21 0.21
C ASP A 87 -9.35 -16.21 -1.32
N GLY A 88 -8.36 -16.63 -2.09
CA GLY A 88 -8.43 -16.67 -3.55
C GLY A 88 -8.25 -15.30 -4.23
N LEU A 89 -7.88 -14.24 -3.49
CA LEU A 89 -7.58 -12.94 -4.08
C LEU A 89 -6.41 -13.04 -5.05
N GLN A 90 -6.65 -12.59 -6.27
CA GLN A 90 -5.64 -12.42 -7.32
C GLN A 90 -5.69 -10.99 -7.85
N LEU A 91 -4.52 -10.41 -8.05
CA LEU A 91 -4.38 -9.10 -8.69
C LEU A 91 -3.93 -9.31 -10.14
N THR A 92 -4.52 -8.54 -11.04
CA THR A 92 -4.16 -8.49 -12.46
C THR A 92 -3.64 -7.12 -12.78
N ASP A 93 -2.44 -7.05 -13.38
CA ASP A 93 -1.80 -5.79 -13.78
C ASP A 93 -1.55 -4.82 -12.60
N ALA A 94 -1.63 -5.31 -11.38
CA ALA A 94 -1.45 -4.56 -10.14
C ALA A 94 -0.59 -5.31 -9.13
N TYR A 95 0.26 -4.57 -8.42
CA TYR A 95 1.09 -5.05 -7.32
C TYR A 95 0.91 -4.12 -6.12
N ILE A 96 0.83 -4.67 -4.91
CA ILE A 96 0.67 -3.89 -3.68
C ILE A 96 1.91 -4.07 -2.81
N ALA A 97 2.51 -2.96 -2.41
CA ALA A 97 3.63 -2.92 -1.47
C ALA A 97 3.42 -1.88 -0.37
N ALA A 98 4.29 -1.87 0.61
CA ALA A 98 4.32 -0.87 1.66
C ALA A 98 5.70 -0.25 1.79
N ALA A 99 5.76 1.06 2.08
CA ALA A 99 7.01 1.79 2.30
C ALA A 99 7.80 1.22 3.48
N VAL A 100 7.11 0.69 4.49
CA VAL A 100 7.68 -0.01 5.63
C VAL A 100 7.12 -1.42 5.71
N ARG A 101 7.98 -2.44 5.79
CA ARG A 101 7.56 -3.86 5.78
C ARG A 101 7.15 -4.44 7.13
N CYS A 102 7.38 -3.72 8.21
CA CYS A 102 7.05 -4.13 9.57
C CYS A 102 5.99 -3.21 10.16
N ALA A 103 5.05 -3.76 10.95
CA ALA A 103 4.07 -2.96 11.65
C ALA A 103 4.75 -2.00 12.64
N PRO A 104 4.50 -0.69 12.55
CA PRO A 104 4.99 0.26 13.53
C PRO A 104 4.00 0.42 14.69
N PRO A 105 4.46 0.80 15.90
CA PRO A 105 3.57 1.18 16.99
C PRO A 105 2.60 2.29 16.55
N ALA A 106 1.34 2.17 16.94
CA ALA A 106 0.26 3.11 16.61
C ALA A 106 0.13 3.46 15.11
N ASN A 107 0.59 2.57 14.21
CA ASN A 107 0.66 2.78 12.76
C ASN A 107 1.46 4.03 12.35
N LYS A 108 2.44 4.44 13.14
CA LYS A 108 3.27 5.63 12.92
C LYS A 108 4.76 5.23 12.91
N PRO A 109 5.33 4.93 11.73
CA PRO A 109 6.77 4.69 11.63
C PRO A 109 7.54 6.00 11.85
N LEU A 110 8.73 5.88 12.44
CA LEU A 110 9.68 6.99 12.50
C LEU A 110 10.28 7.25 11.10
N PRO A 111 10.71 8.47 10.79
CA PRO A 111 11.36 8.79 9.51
C PRO A 111 12.53 7.84 9.18
N GLU A 112 13.38 7.53 10.16
CA GLU A 112 14.52 6.63 10.01
C GLU A 112 14.09 5.18 9.72
N GLU A 113 12.93 4.76 10.18
CA GLU A 113 12.37 3.43 9.90
C GLU A 113 11.88 3.34 8.46
N VAL A 114 11.29 4.42 7.95
CA VAL A 114 10.94 4.54 6.53
C VAL A 114 12.22 4.48 5.70
N ASP A 115 13.22 5.32 6.00
CA ASP A 115 14.46 5.41 5.24
C ASP A 115 15.21 4.07 5.19
N ARG A 116 15.27 3.34 6.30
CA ARG A 116 15.86 1.99 6.35
C ARG A 116 15.10 0.96 5.54
N CYS A 117 13.80 1.16 5.30
CA CYS A 117 12.99 0.21 4.52
C CYS A 117 12.98 0.51 3.02
N LEU A 118 13.39 1.73 2.57
CA LEU A 118 13.33 2.12 1.16
C LEU A 118 14.12 1.19 0.23
N HIS A 119 15.25 0.61 0.67
CA HIS A 119 16.01 -0.35 -0.13
C HIS A 119 15.20 -1.62 -0.45
N HIS A 120 14.30 -2.04 0.45
CA HIS A 120 13.41 -3.17 0.16
C HIS A 120 12.35 -2.80 -0.89
N LEU A 121 11.80 -1.58 -0.80
CA LEU A 121 10.87 -1.07 -1.81
C LEU A 121 11.57 -0.92 -3.17
N MET A 122 12.80 -0.41 -3.18
CA MET A 122 13.60 -0.29 -4.41
C MET A 122 13.82 -1.65 -5.08
N ASN A 123 14.13 -2.69 -4.30
CA ASN A 123 14.30 -4.05 -4.81
C ASN A 123 12.99 -4.64 -5.35
N GLU A 124 11.84 -4.33 -4.73
CA GLU A 124 10.52 -4.76 -5.26
C GLU A 124 10.20 -4.04 -6.57
N VAL A 125 10.41 -2.73 -6.63
CA VAL A 125 10.18 -1.92 -7.84
C VAL A 125 11.07 -2.38 -9.00
N ALA A 126 12.31 -2.77 -8.71
CA ALA A 126 13.22 -3.30 -9.73
C ALA A 126 12.72 -4.63 -10.36
N GLN A 127 11.84 -5.36 -9.68
CA GLN A 127 11.22 -6.58 -10.17
C GLN A 127 9.91 -6.34 -10.96
N LEU A 128 9.50 -5.09 -11.13
CA LEU A 128 8.31 -4.68 -11.89
C LEU A 128 8.74 -3.96 -13.19
N PRO A 129 9.21 -4.70 -14.21
CA PRO A 129 9.82 -4.09 -15.40
C PRO A 129 8.84 -3.29 -16.27
N ARG A 130 7.53 -3.51 -16.09
CA ARG A 130 6.47 -2.84 -16.85
C ARG A 130 5.80 -1.71 -16.09
N LEU A 131 6.30 -1.32 -14.91
CA LEU A 131 5.69 -0.31 -14.05
C LEU A 131 5.51 1.02 -14.79
N GLN A 132 4.29 1.54 -14.81
CA GLN A 132 3.89 2.80 -15.46
C GLN A 132 3.21 3.75 -14.50
N VAL A 133 2.49 3.23 -13.48
CA VAL A 133 1.73 4.05 -12.55
C VAL A 133 1.99 3.62 -11.11
N VAL A 134 2.19 4.60 -10.23
CA VAL A 134 2.27 4.39 -8.78
C VAL A 134 1.14 5.13 -8.10
N VAL A 135 0.31 4.43 -7.34
CA VAL A 135 -0.73 5.02 -6.49
C VAL A 135 -0.25 5.08 -5.06
N ALA A 136 0.07 6.26 -4.56
CA ALA A 136 0.53 6.47 -3.19
C ALA A 136 -0.66 6.69 -2.24
N LEU A 137 -0.89 5.72 -1.34
CA LEU A 137 -1.97 5.76 -0.35
C LEU A 137 -1.55 6.53 0.89
N GLY A 138 -1.72 7.84 0.86
CA GLY A 138 -1.37 8.78 1.92
C GLY A 138 -0.03 9.49 1.72
N LYS A 139 0.12 10.60 2.45
CA LYS A 139 1.29 11.47 2.31
C LYS A 139 2.62 10.76 2.58
N ILE A 140 2.69 9.87 3.56
CA ILE A 140 3.95 9.18 3.89
C ILE A 140 4.36 8.23 2.74
N ALA A 141 3.41 7.55 2.10
CA ALA A 141 3.68 6.72 0.93
C ALA A 141 4.16 7.57 -0.27
N TRP A 142 3.54 8.73 -0.49
CA TRP A 142 3.96 9.71 -1.49
C TRP A 142 5.40 10.20 -1.24
N ASP A 143 5.68 10.63 -0.03
CA ASP A 143 7.01 11.12 0.35
C ASP A 143 8.07 10.00 0.28
N ALA A 144 7.70 8.77 0.63
CA ALA A 144 8.58 7.60 0.50
C ALA A 144 8.93 7.32 -0.97
N TRP A 145 7.94 7.45 -1.89
CA TRP A 145 8.20 7.35 -3.32
C TRP A 145 9.16 8.44 -3.81
N MET A 146 8.93 9.70 -3.43
CA MET A 146 9.84 10.80 -3.77
C MET A 146 11.27 10.59 -3.26
N LYS A 147 11.42 10.06 -2.04
CA LYS A 147 12.74 9.69 -1.50
C LYS A 147 13.38 8.56 -2.30
N LEU A 148 12.60 7.55 -2.70
CA LEU A 148 13.09 6.44 -3.52
C LEU A 148 13.63 6.94 -4.86
N LEU A 149 12.95 7.86 -5.52
CA LEU A 149 13.43 8.46 -6.77
C LEU A 149 14.80 9.13 -6.57
N VAL A 150 14.95 9.94 -5.51
CA VAL A 150 16.25 10.57 -5.18
C VAL A 150 17.34 9.53 -4.90
N MET A 151 17.01 8.43 -4.18
CA MET A 151 17.95 7.34 -3.94
C MET A 151 18.40 6.63 -5.22
N ARG A 152 17.56 6.62 -6.25
CA ARG A 152 17.88 6.10 -7.59
C ARG A 152 18.74 7.05 -8.42
N GLY A 153 18.97 8.28 -7.94
CA GLY A 153 19.68 9.34 -8.65
C GLY A 153 18.79 10.22 -9.52
N ASP A 154 17.46 10.08 -9.42
CA ASP A 154 16.53 10.93 -10.16
C ASP A 154 16.50 12.35 -9.56
N THR A 155 16.40 13.38 -10.43
CA THR A 155 16.27 14.78 -10.00
C THR A 155 14.80 15.16 -9.89
N LEU A 156 14.38 15.61 -8.70
CA LEU A 156 13.01 16.08 -8.52
C LEU A 156 12.86 17.54 -8.96
N PRO A 157 11.70 17.93 -9.50
CA PRO A 157 11.43 19.32 -9.90
C PRO A 157 11.39 20.25 -8.68
N ARG A 158 11.54 21.55 -8.95
CA ARG A 158 11.33 22.62 -7.97
C ARG A 158 10.24 23.58 -8.47
N PRO A 159 9.12 23.76 -7.72
CA PRO A 159 8.80 23.14 -6.42
C PRO A 159 8.55 21.64 -6.54
N ARG A 160 8.72 20.91 -5.43
CA ARG A 160 8.43 19.47 -5.38
C ARG A 160 6.93 19.21 -5.55
N PRO A 161 6.54 18.10 -6.21
CA PRO A 161 5.14 17.71 -6.33
C PRO A 161 4.48 17.56 -4.95
N VAL A 162 3.31 18.16 -4.80
CA VAL A 162 2.58 18.21 -3.52
C VAL A 162 1.55 17.07 -3.49
N PHE A 163 1.53 16.34 -2.37
CA PHE A 163 0.53 15.30 -2.13
C PHE A 163 -0.89 15.89 -2.01
N GLY A 164 -1.84 15.27 -2.66
CA GLY A 164 -3.27 15.51 -2.55
C GLY A 164 -4.06 14.30 -3.05
N HIS A 165 -5.33 14.18 -2.65
CA HIS A 165 -6.19 13.15 -3.24
C HIS A 165 -6.46 13.49 -4.72
N GLY A 166 -6.17 12.56 -5.61
CA GLY A 166 -6.26 12.78 -7.07
C GLY A 166 -5.12 13.61 -7.65
N ALA A 167 -4.16 14.07 -6.84
CA ALA A 167 -2.96 14.74 -7.36
C ALA A 167 -2.16 13.78 -8.24
N THR A 168 -1.72 14.27 -9.40
CA THR A 168 -0.90 13.51 -10.34
C THR A 168 0.42 14.23 -10.59
N TRP A 169 1.46 13.44 -10.78
CA TRP A 169 2.76 13.91 -11.23
C TRP A 169 3.36 12.89 -12.21
N PHE A 170 3.96 13.38 -13.28
CA PHE A 170 4.57 12.56 -14.32
C PHE A 170 6.07 12.91 -14.45
N ASP A 171 6.92 11.90 -14.50
CA ASP A 171 8.39 12.02 -14.51
C ASP A 171 9.04 11.48 -15.80
N ASP A 172 8.38 11.60 -16.96
CA ASP A 172 8.78 11.04 -18.25
C ASP A 172 8.76 9.50 -18.35
N ARG A 173 8.70 8.79 -17.23
CA ARG A 173 8.70 7.31 -17.18
C ARG A 173 7.40 6.75 -16.63
N LEU A 174 6.89 7.34 -15.55
CA LEU A 174 5.70 6.87 -14.86
C LEU A 174 4.85 8.01 -14.33
N THR A 175 3.60 7.70 -14.04
CA THR A 175 2.66 8.59 -13.38
C THR A 175 2.55 8.25 -11.90
N LEU A 176 2.77 9.21 -11.01
CA LEU A 176 2.48 9.10 -9.59
C LEU A 176 1.11 9.71 -9.31
N VAL A 177 0.23 8.96 -8.66
CA VAL A 177 -1.14 9.39 -8.29
C VAL A 177 -1.28 9.35 -6.77
N GLY A 178 -1.73 10.44 -6.17
CA GLY A 178 -2.00 10.53 -4.74
C GLY A 178 -3.43 10.09 -4.41
N ALA A 179 -3.60 9.28 -3.37
CA ALA A 179 -4.90 8.95 -2.81
C ALA A 179 -4.87 9.04 -1.28
N TYR A 180 -5.91 9.59 -0.65
CA TYR A 180 -6.02 9.54 0.80
C TYR A 180 -6.11 8.10 1.27
N HIS A 181 -5.42 7.76 2.36
CA HIS A 181 -5.41 6.39 2.87
C HIS A 181 -6.83 5.93 3.27
N PRO A 182 -7.28 4.72 2.86
CA PRO A 182 -8.63 4.22 3.12
C PRO A 182 -8.73 3.65 4.54
N SER A 183 -8.23 4.40 5.55
CA SER A 183 -8.36 4.02 6.94
C SER A 183 -9.83 4.05 7.38
N ARG A 184 -10.20 3.22 8.36
CA ARG A 184 -11.56 3.26 8.94
C ARG A 184 -11.96 4.66 9.39
N GLN A 185 -11.03 5.43 9.93
CA GLN A 185 -11.31 6.82 10.29
C GLN A 185 -11.75 7.63 9.07
N ASN A 186 -10.98 7.59 7.98
CA ASN A 186 -11.28 8.36 6.78
C ASN A 186 -12.55 7.88 6.07
N THR A 187 -12.81 6.58 6.05
CA THR A 187 -14.01 6.02 5.41
C THR A 187 -15.26 6.27 6.23
N ASN A 188 -15.20 6.12 7.56
CA ASN A 188 -16.34 6.34 8.44
C ASN A 188 -16.73 7.82 8.56
N THR A 189 -15.75 8.74 8.41
CA THR A 189 -16.02 10.20 8.46
C THR A 189 -16.30 10.81 7.08
N GLY A 190 -16.33 10.00 6.01
CA GLY A 190 -16.59 10.49 4.66
C GLY A 190 -15.44 11.27 4.01
N VAL A 191 -14.28 11.35 4.66
CA VAL A 191 -13.04 11.93 4.08
C VAL A 191 -12.58 11.13 2.85
N VAL A 192 -12.89 9.83 2.84
CA VAL A 192 -12.66 8.94 1.70
C VAL A 192 -13.96 8.21 1.37
N THR A 193 -14.38 8.29 0.12
CA THR A 193 -15.58 7.61 -0.38
C THR A 193 -15.26 6.67 -1.54
N PRO A 194 -16.11 5.66 -1.84
CA PRO A 194 -15.93 4.79 -3.00
C PRO A 194 -15.82 5.58 -4.31
N ARG A 195 -16.64 6.62 -4.50
CA ARG A 195 -16.61 7.47 -5.70
C ARG A 195 -15.25 8.17 -5.89
N MET A 196 -14.62 8.60 -4.81
CA MET A 196 -13.30 9.23 -4.86
C MET A 196 -12.25 8.23 -5.35
N TYR A 197 -12.30 6.98 -4.86
CA TYR A 197 -11.38 5.92 -5.29
C TYR A 197 -11.65 5.49 -6.74
N ASP A 198 -12.90 5.43 -7.16
CA ASP A 198 -13.26 5.16 -8.55
C ASP A 198 -12.68 6.24 -9.49
N ALA A 199 -12.66 7.51 -9.07
CA ALA A 199 -12.02 8.59 -9.82
C ALA A 199 -10.49 8.40 -9.89
N VAL A 200 -9.84 8.05 -8.77
CA VAL A 200 -8.40 7.74 -8.75
C VAL A 200 -8.07 6.60 -9.72
N PHE A 201 -8.79 5.48 -9.67
CA PHE A 201 -8.51 4.33 -10.54
C PHE A 201 -8.90 4.57 -12.00
N ARG A 202 -9.81 5.50 -12.30
CA ARG A 202 -10.05 5.98 -13.66
C ARG A 202 -8.80 6.71 -14.18
N THR A 203 -8.24 7.66 -13.42
CA THR A 203 -6.97 8.32 -13.76
C THR A 203 -5.86 7.32 -13.96
N VAL A 204 -5.76 6.28 -13.12
CA VAL A 204 -4.79 5.19 -13.29
C VAL A 204 -4.97 4.51 -14.64
N ARG A 205 -6.21 4.13 -15.02
CA ARG A 205 -6.50 3.49 -16.31
C ARG A 205 -6.15 4.37 -17.52
N GLU A 206 -6.46 5.66 -17.42
CA GLU A 206 -6.13 6.66 -18.47
C GLU A 206 -4.62 6.89 -18.61
N SER A 207 -3.85 6.64 -17.55
CA SER A 207 -2.39 6.78 -17.55
C SER A 207 -1.65 5.53 -18.04
N LEU A 208 -2.33 4.40 -18.24
CA LEU A 208 -1.73 3.17 -18.79
C LEU A 208 -1.64 3.25 -20.30
N ARG A 209 -0.44 3.01 -20.84
CA ARG A 209 -0.10 3.03 -22.29
C ARG A 209 -0.04 1.61 -22.86
#